data_2f55a5bef0a5ec1d8d8953fc784ce78e
#
_entry.id   2f55a5bef0a5ec1d8d8953fc784ce78e
#
_cell.length_a   1.000
_cell.length_b   1.000
_cell.length_c   1.000
_cell.angle_alpha   90.00
_cell.angle_beta   90.00
_cell.angle_gamma   90.00
#
_symmetry.space_group_name_H-M   'P 1'
#
loop_
_entity.id
_entity.type
_entity.pdbx_description
1 polymer ?
#
loop_
_entity_poly.entity_id
_entity_poly.type
_entity_poly.pdbx_seq_one_letter_code
_entity_poly.pdbx_strand_id
1 'polypeptide(L)'
;MRRSALLGLLVTTFAASWCMPKANAQDTRNVTEPRIPQSCTTLTASLKSSNGKLAPADETKPDTQRIQAALDSCSTGKAVELKAAPNRDSFLSGPLQLRAGVTLVVDAGVILFGSRNPRDYDTRPGACGVISPGGGGCRPLIGGTRVEGAGVMGDGIIDGRGGEAMLGATSQGTTWWQLADQARTGGTQNNPRLLVLSGCDNFTLYQITLRNSANFHVSYSSGNGFTVWGVKIYSPKNARNTDGIDPGNSTNVTIAYSWIDTGDDNVAIKAGAGLPTTHMTIAHNHFYSGHGMSIGSETNGGASAIRVIDLSIDGADNGIRIKSNSTRGGLVHDIVYEDVCIRNTKNPIYMDTHYTATVGSEQGRIPVFQDITLRNVRIFGDGRLMLDGFDAIHPLKMTFDNVMLDTPASIKTTASYTALTLGPGPVNFRPEGEGVTDNGSPAAGSPNSCTGKFVPFPR
;
A
#
# COMPACT_ATOMS: atom_id res chain seq x y z
N MET A 1 -30.86 -82.31 2.26
CA MET A 1 -30.12 -81.26 3.01
C MET A 1 -29.25 -80.51 2.03
N ARG A 2 -29.68 -79.33 1.60
CA ARG A 2 -28.93 -78.48 0.71
C ARG A 2 -28.43 -77.25 1.51
N ARG A 3 -27.13 -77.07 1.59
CA ARG A 3 -26.50 -75.91 2.20
C ARG A 3 -26.30 -74.84 1.13
N SER A 4 -26.96 -73.72 1.29
CA SER A 4 -26.73 -72.49 0.49
C SER A 4 -25.58 -71.66 1.10
N ALA A 5 -24.55 -71.42 0.31
CA ALA A 5 -23.47 -70.49 0.69
C ALA A 5 -23.84 -69.07 0.22
N LEU A 6 -23.96 -68.14 1.14
CA LEU A 6 -24.05 -66.67 0.86
C LEU A 6 -22.64 -66.10 0.63
N LEU A 7 -22.42 -65.55 -0.56
CA LEU A 7 -21.23 -64.86 -0.91
C LEU A 7 -21.47 -63.34 -0.56
N GLY A 8 -20.84 -62.87 0.48
CA GLY A 8 -20.89 -61.43 0.85
C GLY A 8 -19.94 -60.63 0.00
N LEU A 9 -20.47 -59.66 -0.77
CA LEU A 9 -19.72 -58.72 -1.57
C LEU A 9 -19.29 -57.55 -0.65
N LEU A 10 -17.97 -57.45 -0.33
CA LEU A 10 -17.41 -56.29 0.36
C LEU A 10 -17.22 -55.17 -0.66
N VAL A 11 -18.06 -54.15 -0.58
CA VAL A 11 -17.87 -52.88 -1.31
C VAL A 11 -16.97 -51.97 -0.49
N THR A 12 -15.70 -51.89 -0.86
CA THR A 12 -14.76 -50.90 -0.32
C THR A 12 -15.02 -49.56 -0.98
N THR A 13 -15.69 -48.63 -0.29
CA THR A 13 -15.81 -47.25 -0.69
C THR A 13 -14.47 -46.54 -0.43
N PHE A 14 -13.73 -46.22 -1.50
CA PHE A 14 -12.63 -45.28 -1.45
C PHE A 14 -13.20 -43.88 -1.25
N ALA A 15 -13.12 -43.36 -0.04
CA ALA A 15 -13.34 -41.92 0.22
C ALA A 15 -12.14 -41.15 -0.37
N ALA A 16 -12.32 -40.60 -1.58
CA ALA A 16 -11.41 -39.62 -2.09
C ALA A 16 -11.48 -38.38 -1.16
N SER A 17 -10.48 -38.25 -0.31
CA SER A 17 -10.29 -37.03 0.48
C SER A 17 -9.94 -35.92 -0.50
N TRP A 18 -10.93 -35.14 -0.90
CA TRP A 18 -10.71 -33.88 -1.62
C TRP A 18 -10.04 -32.94 -0.63
N CYS A 19 -8.73 -32.77 -0.81
CA CYS A 19 -7.99 -31.72 -0.15
C CYS A 19 -8.54 -30.41 -0.72
N MET A 20 -9.57 -29.85 -0.07
CA MET A 20 -10.00 -28.49 -0.39
C MET A 20 -8.78 -27.58 -0.20
N PRO A 21 -8.43 -26.74 -1.19
CA PRO A 21 -7.38 -25.78 -0.97
C PRO A 21 -7.74 -25.00 0.30
N LYS A 22 -6.81 -24.91 1.24
CA LYS A 22 -6.95 -24.05 2.41
C LYS A 22 -7.38 -22.69 1.88
N ALA A 23 -8.52 -22.17 2.35
CA ALA A 23 -8.90 -20.79 2.08
C ALA A 23 -7.69 -19.93 2.48
N ASN A 24 -7.09 -19.26 1.49
CA ASN A 24 -5.89 -18.48 1.73
C ASN A 24 -6.20 -17.49 2.84
N ALA A 25 -5.36 -17.49 3.86
CA ALA A 25 -5.52 -16.61 4.98
C ALA A 25 -5.50 -15.15 4.49
N GLN A 26 -6.46 -14.39 4.89
CA GLN A 26 -6.69 -12.98 4.58
C GLN A 26 -7.02 -12.25 5.88
N ASP A 27 -7.36 -10.99 5.84
CA ASP A 27 -7.90 -10.29 7.03
C ASP A 27 -8.98 -11.16 7.68
N THR A 28 -8.80 -11.47 8.95
CA THR A 28 -9.68 -12.40 9.68
C THR A 28 -10.98 -11.76 10.15
N ARG A 29 -11.06 -10.42 10.04
CA ARG A 29 -12.26 -9.66 10.39
C ARG A 29 -13.30 -9.74 9.28
N ASN A 30 -14.57 -9.64 9.63
CA ASN A 30 -15.63 -9.39 8.66
C ASN A 30 -15.73 -7.88 8.39
N VAL A 31 -14.93 -7.38 7.45
CA VAL A 31 -14.87 -5.96 7.13
C VAL A 31 -16.01 -5.59 6.17
N THR A 32 -16.80 -4.61 6.55
CA THR A 32 -17.87 -4.02 5.73
C THR A 32 -17.62 -2.53 5.56
N GLU A 33 -18.36 -1.90 4.65
CA GLU A 33 -18.24 -0.46 4.44
C GLU A 33 -18.42 0.32 5.74
N PRO A 34 -17.43 1.17 6.11
CA PRO A 34 -17.47 1.94 7.36
C PRO A 34 -18.63 2.95 7.39
N ARG A 35 -18.96 3.40 8.58
CA ARG A 35 -19.93 4.48 8.80
C ARG A 35 -19.28 5.62 9.55
N ILE A 36 -19.56 6.86 9.13
CA ILE A 36 -19.06 8.06 9.82
C ILE A 36 -19.80 8.18 11.17
N PRO A 37 -19.06 8.28 12.29
CA PRO A 37 -19.65 8.48 13.60
C PRO A 37 -20.36 9.82 13.73
N GLN A 38 -21.32 9.91 14.66
CA GLN A 38 -21.97 11.18 14.97
C GLN A 38 -20.97 12.22 15.51
N SER A 39 -21.08 13.46 15.03
CA SER A 39 -20.20 14.54 15.46
C SER A 39 -20.42 14.92 16.93
N CYS A 40 -19.35 15.06 17.69
CA CYS A 40 -19.35 15.70 19.04
C CYS A 40 -19.22 17.22 18.89
N THR A 41 -18.51 17.66 17.88
CA THR A 41 -18.22 19.08 17.57
C THR A 41 -18.07 19.27 16.08
N THR A 42 -18.62 20.35 15.56
CA THR A 42 -18.41 20.80 14.19
C THR A 42 -17.62 22.10 14.20
N LEU A 43 -16.47 22.11 13.52
CA LEU A 43 -15.65 23.29 13.30
C LEU A 43 -15.93 23.81 11.88
N THR A 44 -16.26 25.09 11.76
CA THR A 44 -16.46 25.74 10.45
C THR A 44 -15.17 26.34 9.93
N ALA A 45 -14.97 26.21 8.60
CA ALA A 45 -13.83 26.78 7.90
C ALA A 45 -13.72 28.29 8.11
N SER A 46 -12.51 28.77 8.35
CA SER A 46 -12.19 30.18 8.50
C SER A 46 -11.46 30.75 7.28
N LEU A 47 -10.89 29.89 6.45
CA LEU A 47 -10.08 30.25 5.27
C LEU A 47 -10.82 29.91 3.98
N LYS A 48 -10.33 30.50 2.87
CA LYS A 48 -10.85 30.25 1.53
C LYS A 48 -9.73 29.79 0.62
N SER A 49 -9.94 28.68 -0.09
CA SER A 49 -9.06 28.27 -1.17
C SER A 49 -9.40 28.98 -2.48
N SER A 50 -8.38 29.13 -3.30
CA SER A 50 -8.52 29.55 -4.69
C SER A 50 -7.68 28.63 -5.57
N ASN A 51 -8.31 27.93 -6.51
CA ASN A 51 -7.65 26.93 -7.34
C ASN A 51 -6.87 25.89 -6.52
N GLY A 52 -7.42 25.48 -5.37
CA GLY A 52 -6.82 24.49 -4.49
C GLY A 52 -5.59 24.97 -3.71
N LYS A 53 -5.40 26.29 -3.53
CA LYS A 53 -4.31 26.90 -2.77
C LYS A 53 -4.82 27.94 -1.79
N LEU A 54 -4.09 28.16 -0.71
CA LEU A 54 -4.32 29.26 0.23
C LEU A 54 -3.63 30.55 -0.25
N ALA A 55 -4.22 31.69 0.10
CA ALA A 55 -3.56 33.00 -0.08
C ALA A 55 -2.34 33.13 0.85
N PRO A 56 -1.27 33.79 0.44
CA PRO A 56 -0.08 33.97 1.30
C PRO A 56 -0.36 34.58 2.68
N ALA A 57 -1.34 35.47 2.77
CA ALA A 57 -1.74 36.09 4.05
C ALA A 57 -2.44 35.13 5.01
N ASP A 58 -2.93 33.96 4.52
CA ASP A 58 -3.60 32.97 5.34
C ASP A 58 -2.62 31.96 5.95
N GLU A 59 -1.36 31.90 5.49
CA GLU A 59 -0.32 31.02 6.02
C GLU A 59 0.04 31.30 7.51
N THR A 60 -0.34 32.42 8.03
CA THR A 60 -0.13 32.80 9.45
C THR A 60 -1.35 32.56 10.32
N LYS A 61 -2.40 31.90 9.80
CA LYS A 61 -3.67 31.69 10.49
C LYS A 61 -3.97 30.18 10.68
N PRO A 62 -3.11 29.41 11.37
CA PRO A 62 -3.33 27.98 11.53
C PRO A 62 -4.49 27.68 12.49
N ASP A 63 -5.29 26.69 12.12
CA ASP A 63 -6.37 26.13 12.92
C ASP A 63 -5.88 25.01 13.86
N THR A 64 -4.59 24.72 13.91
CA THR A 64 -4.01 23.56 14.62
C THR A 64 -4.51 23.44 16.05
N GLN A 65 -4.43 24.54 16.83
CA GLN A 65 -4.86 24.53 18.24
C GLN A 65 -6.36 24.28 18.36
N ARG A 66 -7.16 24.89 17.48
CA ARG A 66 -8.62 24.75 17.49
C ARG A 66 -9.05 23.31 17.14
N ILE A 67 -8.43 22.71 16.12
CA ILE A 67 -8.71 21.34 15.74
C ILE A 67 -8.23 20.38 16.84
N GLN A 68 -7.03 20.58 17.37
CA GLN A 68 -6.49 19.73 18.43
C GLN A 68 -7.34 19.79 19.69
N ALA A 69 -7.77 20.98 20.14
CA ALA A 69 -8.64 21.12 21.31
C ALA A 69 -9.99 20.40 21.12
N ALA A 70 -10.55 20.43 19.91
CA ALA A 70 -11.78 19.68 19.58
C ALA A 70 -11.53 18.16 19.64
N LEU A 71 -10.42 17.67 19.10
CA LEU A 71 -10.05 16.25 19.19
C LEU A 71 -9.84 15.82 20.65
N ASP A 72 -9.20 16.66 21.47
CA ASP A 72 -8.88 16.38 22.86
C ASP A 72 -10.13 16.32 23.76
N SER A 73 -11.15 17.08 23.41
CA SER A 73 -12.41 17.16 24.19
C SER A 73 -13.53 16.26 23.68
N CYS A 74 -13.36 15.64 22.50
CA CYS A 74 -14.38 14.79 21.90
C CYS A 74 -14.50 13.45 22.63
N SER A 75 -15.73 13.01 22.86
CA SER A 75 -16.01 11.71 23.50
C SER A 75 -15.70 10.55 22.55
N THR A 76 -15.25 9.44 23.11
CA THR A 76 -15.05 8.16 22.39
C THR A 76 -16.30 7.75 21.61
N GLY A 77 -16.10 7.22 20.41
CA GLY A 77 -17.17 6.83 19.47
C GLY A 77 -17.82 7.99 18.73
N LYS A 78 -17.26 9.18 18.82
CA LYS A 78 -17.74 10.40 18.16
C LYS A 78 -16.72 10.96 17.17
N ALA A 79 -17.12 12.00 16.43
CA ALA A 79 -16.30 12.66 15.44
C ALA A 79 -16.14 14.16 15.70
N VAL A 80 -14.97 14.68 15.35
CA VAL A 80 -14.75 16.13 15.11
C VAL A 80 -14.92 16.35 13.63
N GLU A 81 -15.91 17.15 13.25
CA GLU A 81 -16.25 17.45 11.86
C GLU A 81 -15.68 18.80 11.44
N LEU A 82 -14.94 18.83 10.34
CA LEU A 82 -14.49 20.04 9.66
C LEU A 82 -15.43 20.34 8.50
N LYS A 83 -16.16 21.46 8.56
CA LYS A 83 -17.23 21.81 7.64
C LYS A 83 -17.00 23.15 6.96
N ALA A 84 -17.43 23.26 5.71
CA ALA A 84 -17.40 24.53 5.00
C ALA A 84 -18.37 25.56 5.63
N ALA A 85 -18.03 26.84 5.51
CA ALA A 85 -18.89 27.96 5.81
C ALA A 85 -19.17 28.75 4.51
N PRO A 86 -20.16 29.64 4.47
CA PRO A 86 -20.39 30.47 3.30
C PRO A 86 -19.10 31.19 2.84
N ASN A 87 -18.66 30.91 1.60
CA ASN A 87 -17.42 31.43 0.98
C ASN A 87 -16.11 31.06 1.70
N ARG A 88 -16.11 30.04 2.55
CA ARG A 88 -14.93 29.50 3.24
C ARG A 88 -14.97 28.00 3.22
N ASP A 89 -13.89 27.39 2.77
CA ASP A 89 -13.81 25.95 2.48
C ASP A 89 -12.55 25.29 3.04
N SER A 90 -11.72 26.04 3.80
CA SER A 90 -10.39 25.57 4.09
C SER A 90 -9.98 25.77 5.54
N PHE A 91 -9.13 24.86 5.99
CA PHE A 91 -8.40 24.88 7.24
C PHE A 91 -6.91 24.78 6.95
N LEU A 92 -6.07 25.39 7.77
CA LEU A 92 -4.62 25.25 7.76
C LEU A 92 -4.16 24.61 9.07
N SER A 93 -3.38 23.55 9.01
CA SER A 93 -2.89 22.92 10.24
C SER A 93 -1.41 22.50 10.15
N GLY A 94 -0.72 22.64 11.26
CA GLY A 94 0.47 21.88 11.61
C GLY A 94 0.08 20.50 12.15
N PRO A 95 1.02 19.77 12.80
CA PRO A 95 0.79 18.43 13.33
C PRO A 95 -0.41 18.31 14.26
N LEU A 96 -1.25 17.30 13.99
CA LEU A 96 -2.39 16.92 14.82
C LEU A 96 -2.15 15.53 15.41
N GLN A 97 -2.62 15.31 16.66
CA GLN A 97 -2.56 14.02 17.34
C GLN A 97 -3.96 13.48 17.55
N LEU A 98 -4.22 12.31 16.96
CA LEU A 98 -5.49 11.61 17.12
C LEU A 98 -5.68 11.08 18.55
N ARG A 99 -6.93 10.88 18.95
CA ARG A 99 -7.32 10.35 20.26
C ARG A 99 -8.07 9.03 20.07
N ALA A 100 -7.94 8.13 21.03
CA ALA A 100 -8.61 6.84 20.99
C ALA A 100 -10.13 7.02 20.90
N GLY A 101 -10.74 6.28 19.98
CA GLY A 101 -12.17 6.32 19.70
C GLY A 101 -12.68 7.61 19.03
N VAL A 102 -11.82 8.54 18.65
CA VAL A 102 -12.23 9.81 18.02
C VAL A 102 -11.90 9.80 16.55
N THR A 103 -12.87 10.16 15.72
CA THR A 103 -12.72 10.28 14.27
C THR A 103 -12.58 11.76 13.86
N LEU A 104 -11.57 12.07 13.04
CA LEU A 104 -11.52 13.34 12.34
C LEU A 104 -12.29 13.20 11.03
N VAL A 105 -13.32 13.99 10.84
CA VAL A 105 -14.11 14.05 9.60
C VAL A 105 -13.79 15.33 8.85
N VAL A 106 -13.41 15.19 7.58
CA VAL A 106 -13.26 16.32 6.65
C VAL A 106 -14.42 16.23 5.65
N ASP A 107 -15.36 17.15 5.76
CA ASP A 107 -16.59 17.12 5.01
C ASP A 107 -16.38 17.41 3.51
N ALA A 108 -17.33 17.03 2.68
CA ALA A 108 -17.30 17.29 1.24
C ALA A 108 -17.08 18.78 0.95
N GLY A 109 -16.21 19.09 0.00
CA GLY A 109 -15.84 20.46 -0.37
C GLY A 109 -14.93 21.19 0.60
N VAL A 110 -14.44 20.52 1.65
CA VAL A 110 -13.47 21.05 2.62
C VAL A 110 -12.06 20.56 2.29
N ILE A 111 -11.09 21.48 2.42
CA ILE A 111 -9.65 21.15 2.31
C ILE A 111 -8.95 21.45 3.64
N LEU A 112 -8.33 20.46 4.23
CA LEU A 112 -7.37 20.59 5.31
C LEU A 112 -5.96 20.67 4.72
N PHE A 113 -5.38 21.85 4.70
CA PHE A 113 -4.03 22.09 4.23
C PHE A 113 -2.99 21.86 5.33
N GLY A 114 -1.93 21.12 5.02
CA GLY A 114 -0.74 21.05 5.85
C GLY A 114 0.05 22.37 5.82
N SER A 115 0.67 22.72 6.93
CA SER A 115 1.59 23.85 6.99
C SER A 115 2.78 23.66 6.04
N ARG A 116 3.21 24.75 5.39
CA ARG A 116 4.45 24.76 4.61
C ARG A 116 5.68 25.17 5.42
N ASN A 117 5.49 25.51 6.70
CA ASN A 117 6.59 25.86 7.58
C ASN A 117 7.22 24.61 8.20
N PRO A 118 8.47 24.25 7.87
CA PRO A 118 9.14 23.08 8.43
C PRO A 118 9.23 23.12 9.97
N ARG A 119 9.29 24.30 10.56
CA ARG A 119 9.41 24.47 12.03
C ARG A 119 8.17 23.95 12.78
N ASP A 120 7.01 23.91 12.13
CA ASP A 120 5.79 23.36 12.75
C ASP A 120 5.92 21.84 12.95
N TYR A 121 6.70 21.17 12.12
CA TYR A 121 6.90 19.71 12.13
C TYR A 121 8.13 19.26 12.91
N ASP A 122 8.96 20.15 13.38
CA ASP A 122 10.21 19.83 14.05
C ASP A 122 10.05 18.82 15.21
N THR A 123 10.81 17.73 15.20
CA THR A 123 10.98 16.84 16.36
C THR A 123 12.03 17.39 17.34
N ARG A 124 12.99 18.16 16.82
CA ARG A 124 13.97 18.96 17.54
C ARG A 124 14.29 20.20 16.68
N PRO A 125 14.63 21.33 17.24
CA PRO A 125 14.81 22.58 16.49
C PRO A 125 15.68 22.41 15.23
N GLY A 126 15.14 22.78 14.08
CA GLY A 126 15.83 22.73 12.80
C GLY A 126 15.90 21.36 12.12
N ALA A 127 15.28 20.34 12.66
CA ALA A 127 15.44 18.96 12.15
C ALA A 127 14.56 18.66 10.93
N CYS A 128 13.43 19.33 10.75
CA CYS A 128 12.55 19.12 9.62
C CYS A 128 12.88 20.07 8.45
N GLY A 129 12.68 19.64 7.22
CA GLY A 129 12.96 20.42 6.01
C GLY A 129 14.45 20.49 5.64
N VAL A 130 15.23 19.51 6.05
CA VAL A 130 16.67 19.41 5.75
C VAL A 130 17.05 17.99 5.30
N ILE A 131 18.18 17.87 4.64
CA ILE A 131 18.83 16.58 4.35
C ILE A 131 19.82 16.29 5.49
N SER A 132 19.76 15.08 6.03
CA SER A 132 20.69 14.63 7.09
C SER A 132 21.06 13.16 6.91
N PRO A 133 22.09 12.64 7.61
CA PRO A 133 22.49 11.24 7.52
C PRO A 133 21.38 10.25 7.92
N GLY A 134 20.44 10.67 8.78
CA GLY A 134 19.30 9.85 9.23
C GLY A 134 17.97 10.59 9.15
N GLY A 135 16.87 9.81 9.13
CA GLY A 135 15.50 10.33 9.12
C GLY A 135 14.98 10.73 10.53
N GLY A 136 13.67 10.97 10.62
CA GLY A 136 12.96 11.22 11.88
C GLY A 136 12.98 12.67 12.37
N GLY A 137 13.37 13.60 11.51
CA GLY A 137 13.41 15.04 11.84
C GLY A 137 12.03 15.72 11.87
N CYS A 138 10.98 15.08 11.32
CA CYS A 138 9.66 15.67 11.21
C CYS A 138 8.59 14.84 11.92
N ARG A 139 7.67 15.50 12.61
CA ARG A 139 6.37 14.93 12.99
C ARG A 139 5.48 14.80 11.75
N PRO A 140 4.53 13.85 11.68
CA PRO A 140 3.55 13.80 10.60
C PRO A 140 2.53 14.95 10.73
N LEU A 141 1.78 15.22 9.64
CA LEU A 141 0.65 16.14 9.72
C LEU A 141 -0.45 15.57 10.63
N ILE A 142 -0.75 14.29 10.50
CA ILE A 142 -1.69 13.60 11.39
C ILE A 142 -0.99 12.38 11.98
N GLY A 143 -0.88 12.35 13.29
CA GLY A 143 -0.24 11.28 14.05
C GLY A 143 -1.21 10.51 14.93
N GLY A 144 -1.04 9.18 14.99
CA GLY A 144 -1.68 8.31 15.98
C GLY A 144 -0.64 7.38 16.58
N THR A 145 -0.56 7.34 17.90
CA THR A 145 0.31 6.39 18.61
C THR A 145 -0.48 5.67 19.67
N ARG A 146 -0.61 4.35 19.51
CA ARG A 146 -1.37 3.47 20.40
C ARG A 146 -2.81 3.96 20.63
N VAL A 147 -3.45 4.44 19.56
CA VAL A 147 -4.87 4.82 19.60
C VAL A 147 -5.72 3.68 19.06
N GLU A 148 -6.79 3.36 19.74
CA GLU A 148 -7.74 2.32 19.35
C GLU A 148 -9.03 2.95 18.87
N GLY A 149 -9.63 2.39 17.80
CA GLY A 149 -10.95 2.78 17.29
C GLY A 149 -11.04 4.20 16.76
N ALA A 150 -9.92 4.80 16.37
CA ALA A 150 -9.89 6.13 15.78
C ALA A 150 -10.02 6.07 14.25
N GLY A 151 -10.24 7.21 13.62
CA GLY A 151 -10.34 7.28 12.15
C GLY A 151 -10.09 8.67 11.57
N VAL A 152 -9.91 8.67 10.24
CA VAL A 152 -9.95 9.87 9.41
C VAL A 152 -10.91 9.57 8.26
N MET A 153 -12.00 10.31 8.17
CA MET A 153 -13.11 9.99 7.28
C MET A 153 -13.68 11.22 6.58
N GLY A 154 -14.55 10.99 5.61
CA GLY A 154 -15.31 12.03 4.91
C GLY A 154 -14.88 12.22 3.46
N ASP A 155 -15.68 12.92 2.67
CA ASP A 155 -15.43 13.17 1.24
C ASP A 155 -14.57 14.42 0.97
N GLY A 156 -13.96 15.00 2.00
CA GLY A 156 -13.07 16.14 1.88
C GLY A 156 -11.65 15.76 1.47
N ILE A 157 -10.75 16.73 1.57
CA ILE A 157 -9.38 16.62 1.11
C ILE A 157 -8.41 16.95 2.26
N ILE A 158 -7.37 16.16 2.41
CA ILE A 158 -6.17 16.51 3.20
C ILE A 158 -5.02 16.67 2.22
N ASP A 159 -4.46 17.90 2.16
CA ASP A 159 -3.41 18.27 1.21
C ASP A 159 -2.08 18.53 1.93
N GLY A 160 -1.09 17.69 1.69
CA GLY A 160 0.24 17.80 2.29
C GLY A 160 1.14 18.87 1.65
N ARG A 161 0.71 19.44 0.51
CA ARG A 161 1.37 20.57 -0.18
C ARG A 161 2.84 20.30 -0.55
N GLY A 162 3.18 19.06 -0.83
CA GLY A 162 4.55 18.62 -1.11
C GLY A 162 5.24 19.35 -2.25
N GLY A 163 4.48 19.81 -3.24
CA GLY A 163 4.97 20.59 -4.39
C GLY A 163 4.92 22.10 -4.21
N GLU A 164 4.50 22.63 -3.06
CA GLU A 164 4.54 24.07 -2.78
C GLU A 164 5.83 24.44 -2.04
N ALA A 165 6.33 25.65 -2.29
CA ALA A 165 7.54 26.16 -1.65
C ALA A 165 7.39 26.21 -0.13
N MET A 166 8.35 25.66 0.59
CA MET A 166 8.43 25.76 2.04
C MET A 166 8.58 27.21 2.49
N LEU A 167 8.04 27.54 3.66
CA LEU A 167 8.19 28.83 4.29
C LEU A 167 9.44 28.88 5.18
N GLY A 168 9.97 30.08 5.41
CA GLY A 168 11.12 30.31 6.28
C GLY A 168 12.44 30.58 5.54
N ALA A 169 13.36 31.23 6.22
CA ALA A 169 14.60 31.73 5.63
C ALA A 169 15.56 30.66 5.12
N THR A 170 15.49 29.47 5.70
CA THR A 170 16.37 28.33 5.32
C THR A 170 15.91 27.57 4.09
N SER A 171 14.65 27.73 3.67
CA SER A 171 14.04 26.93 2.58
C SER A 171 14.15 27.61 1.21
N GLN A 172 14.32 28.92 1.14
CA GLN A 172 14.55 29.73 -0.08
C GLN A 172 13.74 29.32 -1.32
N GLY A 173 12.45 29.03 -1.15
CA GLY A 173 11.57 28.60 -2.25
C GLY A 173 11.66 27.13 -2.64
N THR A 174 12.46 26.30 -1.98
CA THR A 174 12.55 24.86 -2.20
C THR A 174 11.24 24.17 -1.76
N THR A 175 10.75 23.25 -2.58
CA THR A 175 9.60 22.39 -2.21
C THR A 175 10.07 21.13 -1.47
N TRP A 176 9.14 20.44 -0.78
CA TRP A 176 9.44 19.15 -0.15
C TRP A 176 9.90 18.12 -1.19
N TRP A 177 9.28 18.09 -2.37
CA TRP A 177 9.68 17.17 -3.42
C TRP A 177 11.06 17.47 -4.00
N GLN A 178 11.41 18.75 -4.17
CA GLN A 178 12.76 19.13 -4.57
C GLN A 178 13.81 18.72 -3.51
N LEU A 179 13.48 18.87 -2.23
CA LEU A 179 14.36 18.39 -1.15
C LEU A 179 14.57 16.86 -1.24
N ALA A 180 13.51 16.11 -1.53
CA ALA A 180 13.60 14.66 -1.72
C ALA A 180 14.46 14.27 -2.93
N ASP A 181 14.39 15.04 -4.02
CA ASP A 181 15.24 14.81 -5.19
C ASP A 181 16.71 15.15 -4.91
N GLN A 182 16.99 16.23 -4.19
CA GLN A 182 18.34 16.58 -3.78
C GLN A 182 18.99 15.51 -2.88
N ALA A 183 18.18 14.82 -2.05
CA ALA A 183 18.67 13.73 -1.21
C ALA A 183 19.12 12.48 -1.99
N ARG A 184 18.89 12.38 -3.30
CA ARG A 184 19.39 11.27 -4.15
C ARG A 184 20.90 11.22 -4.22
N THR A 185 21.58 12.35 -4.06
CA THR A 185 23.03 12.47 -4.12
C THR A 185 23.72 12.13 -2.80
N GLY A 186 22.97 11.88 -1.75
CA GLY A 186 23.45 11.48 -0.43
C GLY A 186 22.60 12.03 0.71
N GLY A 187 22.41 11.26 1.74
CA GLY A 187 21.60 11.60 2.90
C GLY A 187 20.13 11.19 2.79
N THR A 188 19.38 11.59 3.79
CA THR A 188 17.93 11.32 3.91
C THR A 188 17.18 12.64 4.02
N GLN A 189 16.15 12.82 3.19
CA GLN A 189 15.25 13.96 3.32
C GLN A 189 14.42 13.85 4.61
N ASN A 190 14.35 14.88 5.39
CA ASN A 190 13.42 15.00 6.51
C ASN A 190 12.21 15.82 6.08
N ASN A 191 11.26 15.12 5.47
CA ASN A 191 9.97 15.63 5.02
C ASN A 191 8.85 15.01 5.89
N PRO A 192 7.80 15.76 6.25
CA PRO A 192 6.70 15.23 7.02
C PRO A 192 5.90 14.20 6.19
N ARG A 193 5.58 13.06 6.76
CA ARG A 193 4.56 12.15 6.22
C ARG A 193 3.17 12.73 6.48
N LEU A 194 2.19 12.36 5.66
CA LEU A 194 0.84 12.89 5.84
C LEU A 194 0.17 12.24 7.07
N LEU A 195 0.06 10.91 7.10
CA LEU A 195 -0.45 10.15 8.23
C LEU A 195 0.61 9.15 8.73
N VAL A 196 0.84 9.11 10.03
CA VAL A 196 1.65 8.07 10.68
C VAL A 196 0.89 7.49 11.85
N LEU A 197 0.63 6.19 11.79
CA LEU A 197 -0.17 5.42 12.71
C LEU A 197 0.69 4.28 13.27
N SER A 198 1.07 4.35 14.53
CA SER A 198 1.95 3.37 15.17
C SER A 198 1.29 2.71 16.37
N GLY A 199 1.17 1.38 16.34
CA GLY A 199 0.47 0.62 17.37
C GLY A 199 -1.01 0.97 17.49
N CYS A 200 -1.63 1.41 16.40
CA CYS A 200 -3.04 1.79 16.37
C CYS A 200 -3.90 0.58 16.02
N ASP A 201 -4.88 0.26 16.84
CA ASP A 201 -5.79 -0.86 16.61
C ASP A 201 -7.15 -0.37 16.12
N ASN A 202 -7.79 -1.16 15.24
CA ASN A 202 -9.11 -0.86 14.68
C ASN A 202 -9.22 0.55 14.08
N PHE A 203 -8.18 0.98 13.35
CA PHE A 203 -8.13 2.30 12.72
C PHE A 203 -8.87 2.29 11.38
N THR A 204 -9.56 3.39 11.05
CA THR A 204 -10.32 3.48 9.80
C THR A 204 -9.95 4.73 8.99
N LEU A 205 -9.64 4.53 7.70
CA LEU A 205 -9.66 5.56 6.66
C LEU A 205 -10.85 5.30 5.75
N TYR A 206 -11.73 6.30 5.60
CA TYR A 206 -12.95 6.12 4.81
C TYR A 206 -13.26 7.32 3.94
N GLN A 207 -13.39 7.07 2.62
CA GLN A 207 -13.74 8.03 1.56
C GLN A 207 -12.80 9.23 1.38
N ILE A 208 -11.97 9.55 2.33
CA ILE A 208 -11.09 10.73 2.33
C ILE A 208 -10.16 10.78 1.11
N THR A 209 -9.92 11.98 0.60
CA THR A 209 -8.89 12.24 -0.42
C THR A 209 -7.61 12.72 0.26
N LEU A 210 -6.51 12.00 0.07
CA LEU A 210 -5.17 12.36 0.55
C LEU A 210 -4.34 12.77 -0.66
N ARG A 211 -3.81 14.00 -0.68
CA ARG A 211 -3.04 14.44 -1.83
C ARG A 211 -1.77 15.19 -1.48
N ASN A 212 -0.85 15.20 -2.44
CA ASN A 212 0.37 16.02 -2.41
C ASN A 212 1.17 15.84 -1.12
N SER A 213 1.28 14.62 -0.61
CA SER A 213 2.11 14.38 0.56
C SER A 213 3.56 14.82 0.31
N ALA A 214 4.21 15.36 1.32
CA ALA A 214 5.64 15.72 1.25
C ALA A 214 6.57 14.49 1.31
N ASN A 215 6.04 13.36 1.79
CA ASN A 215 6.68 12.05 1.89
C ASN A 215 5.55 11.00 1.76
N PHE A 216 5.59 9.84 2.39
CA PHE A 216 4.51 8.83 2.37
C PHE A 216 3.16 9.43 2.78
N HIS A 217 2.07 9.01 2.09
CA HIS A 217 0.73 9.43 2.48
C HIS A 217 0.28 8.73 3.76
N VAL A 218 0.37 7.40 3.83
CA VAL A 218 -0.09 6.63 4.98
C VAL A 218 0.97 5.62 5.38
N SER A 219 1.50 5.75 6.59
CA SER A 219 2.30 4.71 7.23
C SER A 219 1.52 4.14 8.41
N TYR A 220 1.25 2.85 8.37
CA TYR A 220 0.60 2.11 9.45
C TYR A 220 1.52 1.00 9.94
N SER A 221 1.84 0.98 11.23
CA SER A 221 2.77 -0.01 11.77
C SER A 221 2.38 -0.51 13.15
N SER A 222 2.70 -1.79 13.40
CA SER A 222 2.59 -2.43 14.72
C SER A 222 1.17 -2.42 15.30
N GLY A 223 0.14 -2.40 14.45
CA GLY A 223 -1.26 -2.40 14.87
C GLY A 223 -2.02 -3.64 14.38
N ASN A 224 -3.20 -3.82 14.92
CA ASN A 224 -4.14 -4.88 14.58
C ASN A 224 -5.50 -4.28 14.19
N GLY A 225 -5.90 -4.48 12.95
CA GLY A 225 -7.17 -3.95 12.49
C GLY A 225 -7.06 -2.58 11.82
N PHE A 226 -6.67 -2.56 10.55
CA PHE A 226 -6.68 -1.33 9.75
C PHE A 226 -7.63 -1.50 8.58
N THR A 227 -8.57 -0.59 8.45
CA THR A 227 -9.53 -0.55 7.34
C THR A 227 -9.33 0.72 6.52
N VAL A 228 -9.06 0.54 5.23
CA VAL A 228 -9.05 1.61 4.23
C VAL A 228 -10.15 1.30 3.22
N TRP A 229 -11.08 2.22 3.03
CA TRP A 229 -12.23 1.98 2.17
C TRP A 229 -12.62 3.23 1.37
N GLY A 230 -12.64 3.10 0.06
CA GLY A 230 -13.07 4.18 -0.83
C GLY A 230 -12.15 5.42 -0.83
N VAL A 231 -10.88 5.26 -0.46
CA VAL A 231 -9.93 6.37 -0.31
C VAL A 231 -9.33 6.73 -1.68
N LYS A 232 -9.09 8.02 -1.90
CA LYS A 232 -8.39 8.53 -3.08
C LYS A 232 -7.04 9.09 -2.66
N ILE A 233 -5.96 8.61 -3.27
CA ILE A 233 -4.60 9.09 -2.99
C ILE A 233 -3.97 9.60 -4.28
N TYR A 234 -3.45 10.82 -4.24
CA TYR A 234 -2.86 11.44 -5.41
C TYR A 234 -1.59 12.23 -5.09
N SER A 235 -0.52 11.94 -5.82
CA SER A 235 0.67 12.78 -5.98
C SER A 235 1.24 12.61 -7.39
N PRO A 236 1.89 13.63 -7.97
CA PRO A 236 2.49 13.50 -9.30
C PRO A 236 3.50 12.36 -9.38
N LYS A 237 3.56 11.70 -10.53
CA LYS A 237 4.46 10.56 -10.80
C LYS A 237 5.93 10.82 -10.45
N ASN A 238 6.40 12.04 -10.57
CA ASN A 238 7.78 12.43 -10.28
C ASN A 238 8.01 12.85 -8.81
N ALA A 239 6.99 12.82 -7.97
CA ALA A 239 7.11 13.14 -6.54
C ALA A 239 7.68 11.95 -5.77
N ARG A 240 9.00 11.95 -5.56
CA ARG A 240 9.74 10.85 -4.92
C ARG A 240 9.26 10.55 -3.51
N ASN A 241 9.20 9.27 -3.15
CA ASN A 241 8.80 8.76 -1.84
C ASN A 241 7.40 9.26 -1.40
N THR A 242 6.48 9.34 -2.35
CA THR A 242 5.07 9.62 -2.05
C THR A 242 4.26 8.32 -2.10
N ASP A 243 4.75 7.29 -1.43
CA ASP A 243 4.07 6.01 -1.26
C ASP A 243 2.62 6.23 -0.80
N GLY A 244 1.70 5.44 -1.33
CA GLY A 244 0.27 5.57 -1.00
C GLY A 244 -0.02 5.05 0.41
N ILE A 245 0.01 3.73 0.59
CA ILE A 245 -0.30 3.08 1.86
C ILE A 245 0.75 2.03 2.18
N ASP A 246 1.45 2.22 3.31
CA ASP A 246 2.50 1.34 3.80
C ASP A 246 2.09 0.67 5.11
N PRO A 247 1.38 -0.47 5.08
CA PRO A 247 1.17 -1.28 6.26
C PRO A 247 2.43 -2.12 6.57
N GLY A 248 2.86 -2.15 7.82
CA GLY A 248 4.04 -2.90 8.21
C GLY A 248 4.00 -3.41 9.64
N ASN A 249 4.59 -4.58 9.91
CA ASN A 249 4.62 -5.22 11.23
C ASN A 249 3.22 -5.30 11.87
N SER A 250 2.20 -5.56 11.07
CA SER A 250 0.79 -5.43 11.46
C SER A 250 -0.04 -6.61 10.95
N THR A 251 -1.23 -6.75 11.50
CA THR A 251 -2.16 -7.82 11.13
C THR A 251 -3.58 -7.28 10.93
N ASN A 252 -4.41 -8.03 10.21
CA ASN A 252 -5.80 -7.69 9.94
C ASN A 252 -5.95 -6.32 9.26
N VAL A 253 -5.41 -6.23 8.05
CA VAL A 253 -5.47 -5.03 7.23
C VAL A 253 -6.35 -5.28 6.02
N THR A 254 -7.35 -4.42 5.80
CA THR A 254 -8.15 -4.38 4.57
C THR A 254 -7.96 -3.04 3.87
N ILE A 255 -7.55 -3.07 2.60
CA ILE A 255 -7.50 -1.89 1.70
C ILE A 255 -8.44 -2.20 0.55
N ALA A 256 -9.55 -1.47 0.45
CA ALA A 256 -10.59 -1.79 -0.51
C ALA A 256 -11.19 -0.56 -1.20
N TYR A 257 -11.67 -0.76 -2.44
CA TYR A 257 -12.42 0.23 -3.24
C TYR A 257 -11.70 1.58 -3.38
N SER A 258 -10.37 1.56 -3.45
CA SER A 258 -9.55 2.78 -3.41
C SER A 258 -8.85 3.03 -4.74
N TRP A 259 -8.54 4.32 -5.00
CA TRP A 259 -7.83 4.80 -6.19
C TRP A 259 -6.51 5.43 -5.76
N ILE A 260 -5.39 4.91 -6.27
CA ILE A 260 -4.06 5.32 -5.81
C ILE A 260 -3.18 5.66 -7.01
N ASP A 261 -2.78 6.94 -7.09
CA ASP A 261 -1.93 7.52 -8.15
C ASP A 261 -0.78 8.29 -7.49
N THR A 262 0.43 7.74 -7.49
CA THR A 262 1.54 8.21 -6.66
C THR A 262 2.86 8.30 -7.43
N GLY A 263 3.88 8.87 -6.79
CA GLY A 263 5.24 8.91 -7.33
C GLY A 263 6.16 7.80 -6.81
N ASP A 264 5.65 6.89 -5.96
CA ASP A 264 6.34 5.71 -5.45
C ASP A 264 5.34 4.55 -5.29
N ASP A 265 5.56 3.57 -4.44
CA ASP A 265 4.69 2.40 -4.28
C ASP A 265 3.23 2.81 -4.03
N ASN A 266 2.26 2.23 -4.79
CA ASN A 266 0.85 2.50 -4.53
C ASN A 266 0.40 1.87 -3.20
N VAL A 267 0.75 0.61 -2.98
CA VAL A 267 0.71 -0.06 -1.67
C VAL A 267 2.05 -0.76 -1.46
N ALA A 268 2.68 -0.54 -0.31
CA ALA A 268 3.92 -1.21 0.03
C ALA A 268 3.82 -1.92 1.40
N ILE A 269 3.61 -3.22 1.37
CA ILE A 269 3.58 -4.04 2.57
C ILE A 269 5.01 -4.21 3.10
N LYS A 270 5.29 -3.66 4.28
CA LYS A 270 6.58 -3.72 4.93
C LYS A 270 6.58 -4.77 6.04
N ALA A 271 7.63 -5.55 6.13
CA ALA A 271 7.82 -6.52 7.21
C ALA A 271 9.20 -6.33 7.83
N GLY A 272 9.41 -5.17 8.44
CA GLY A 272 10.65 -4.83 9.13
C GLY A 272 10.94 -5.75 10.32
N ALA A 273 12.07 -5.56 10.98
CA ALA A 273 12.43 -6.33 12.17
C ALA A 273 11.35 -6.19 13.27
N GLY A 274 10.99 -7.29 13.90
CA GLY A 274 9.99 -7.33 14.97
C GLY A 274 8.83 -8.26 14.64
N LEU A 275 7.60 -7.76 14.73
CA LEU A 275 6.41 -8.56 14.47
C LEU A 275 6.27 -8.87 12.97
N PRO A 276 5.76 -10.06 12.59
CA PRO A 276 5.44 -10.35 11.21
C PRO A 276 4.30 -9.48 10.70
N THR A 277 4.25 -9.34 9.38
CA THR A 277 3.15 -8.68 8.68
C THR A 277 2.26 -9.76 8.06
N THR A 278 0.98 -9.81 8.46
CA THR A 278 0.15 -10.96 8.11
C THR A 278 -1.35 -10.62 8.07
N HIS A 279 -2.13 -11.50 7.44
CA HIS A 279 -3.60 -11.39 7.35
C HIS A 279 -4.07 -10.09 6.70
N MET A 280 -3.75 -9.92 5.42
CA MET A 280 -4.13 -8.71 4.67
C MET A 280 -5.02 -9.04 3.48
N THR A 281 -6.00 -8.18 3.25
CA THR A 281 -6.89 -8.18 2.09
C THR A 281 -6.74 -6.86 1.35
N ILE A 282 -6.30 -6.90 0.10
CA ILE A 282 -6.25 -5.75 -0.82
C ILE A 282 -7.20 -6.03 -1.96
N ALA A 283 -8.39 -5.39 -1.99
CA ALA A 283 -9.48 -5.81 -2.87
C ALA A 283 -10.16 -4.64 -3.58
N HIS A 284 -10.56 -4.84 -4.84
CA HIS A 284 -11.34 -3.87 -5.62
C HIS A 284 -10.66 -2.49 -5.74
N ASN A 285 -9.34 -2.47 -5.97
CA ASN A 285 -8.58 -1.24 -6.04
C ASN A 285 -8.12 -0.92 -7.47
N HIS A 286 -7.85 0.36 -7.70
CA HIS A 286 -7.34 0.88 -8.97
C HIS A 286 -6.03 1.64 -8.72
N PHE A 287 -4.93 1.14 -9.28
CA PHE A 287 -3.62 1.78 -9.20
C PHE A 287 -3.25 2.41 -10.54
N TYR A 288 -2.70 3.61 -10.47
CA TYR A 288 -2.26 4.39 -11.63
C TYR A 288 -0.74 4.53 -11.63
N SER A 289 -0.20 5.73 -11.85
CA SER A 289 1.25 5.90 -11.72
C SER A 289 1.74 5.52 -10.32
N GLY A 290 3.00 5.13 -10.24
CA GLY A 290 3.63 4.64 -9.02
C GLY A 290 4.43 3.37 -9.27
N HIS A 291 4.71 2.62 -8.21
CA HIS A 291 5.47 1.38 -8.29
C HIS A 291 4.64 0.11 -8.01
N GLY A 292 3.31 0.20 -8.13
CA GLY A 292 2.38 -0.93 -8.09
C GLY A 292 2.11 -1.50 -6.70
N MET A 293 1.72 -2.79 -6.69
CA MET A 293 1.44 -3.57 -5.49
C MET A 293 2.72 -4.23 -5.00
N SER A 294 3.36 -3.64 -4.01
CA SER A 294 4.67 -4.04 -3.52
C SER A 294 4.62 -4.74 -2.16
N ILE A 295 5.46 -5.76 -1.99
CA ILE A 295 5.87 -6.33 -0.69
C ILE A 295 7.37 -6.08 -0.54
N GLY A 296 7.77 -5.51 0.58
CA GLY A 296 9.17 -5.16 0.88
C GLY A 296 9.49 -3.67 0.60
N SER A 297 10.79 -3.30 0.57
CA SER A 297 11.98 -4.17 0.57
C SER A 297 12.33 -4.76 1.96
N GLU A 298 11.80 -4.25 3.05
CA GLU A 298 11.95 -4.82 4.37
C GLU A 298 11.07 -6.07 4.47
N THR A 299 11.69 -7.28 4.56
CA THR A 299 10.99 -8.56 4.71
C THR A 299 11.49 -9.38 5.90
N ASN A 300 12.43 -8.85 6.67
CA ASN A 300 13.12 -9.56 7.74
C ASN A 300 12.22 -9.94 8.95
N GLY A 301 11.04 -9.35 9.09
CA GLY A 301 10.01 -9.76 10.06
C GLY A 301 9.09 -10.88 9.55
N GLY A 302 9.16 -11.19 8.25
CA GLY A 302 8.27 -12.12 7.57
C GLY A 302 6.95 -11.50 7.11
N ALA A 303 6.48 -11.89 5.91
CA ALA A 303 5.19 -11.48 5.37
C ALA A 303 4.40 -12.70 4.88
N SER A 304 3.15 -12.82 5.31
CA SER A 304 2.34 -14.00 4.93
C SER A 304 0.85 -13.75 5.02
N ALA A 305 0.06 -14.68 4.48
CA ALA A 305 -1.39 -14.63 4.54
C ALA A 305 -1.95 -13.34 3.91
N ILE A 306 -1.50 -13.03 2.69
CA ILE A 306 -1.87 -11.81 1.97
C ILE A 306 -2.64 -12.19 0.71
N ARG A 307 -3.82 -11.63 0.55
CA ARG A 307 -4.64 -11.79 -0.64
C ARG A 307 -4.87 -10.45 -1.32
N VAL A 308 -4.50 -10.38 -2.59
CA VAL A 308 -4.81 -9.27 -3.50
C VAL A 308 -5.84 -9.78 -4.49
N ILE A 309 -7.00 -9.14 -4.58
CA ILE A 309 -8.09 -9.58 -5.46
C ILE A 309 -8.74 -8.40 -6.15
N ASP A 310 -9.09 -8.60 -7.42
CA ASP A 310 -9.78 -7.59 -8.25
C ASP A 310 -9.03 -6.24 -8.24
N LEU A 311 -7.80 -6.28 -8.75
CA LEU A 311 -6.91 -5.12 -8.86
C LEU A 311 -6.70 -4.74 -10.32
N SER A 312 -6.85 -3.47 -10.66
CA SER A 312 -6.36 -2.92 -11.93
C SER A 312 -5.13 -2.04 -11.72
N ILE A 313 -4.12 -2.20 -12.60
CA ILE A 313 -2.90 -1.39 -12.59
C ILE A 313 -2.73 -0.80 -13.99
N ASP A 314 -2.73 0.54 -14.09
CA ASP A 314 -2.69 1.26 -15.36
C ASP A 314 -1.67 2.41 -15.31
N GLY A 315 -0.49 2.21 -15.86
CA GLY A 315 0.54 3.25 -15.98
C GLY A 315 1.58 3.30 -14.86
N ALA A 316 1.58 2.34 -13.95
CA ALA A 316 2.63 2.19 -12.93
C ALA A 316 3.96 1.71 -13.55
N ASP A 317 5.08 1.98 -12.90
CA ASP A 317 6.37 1.46 -13.33
C ASP A 317 6.50 -0.06 -13.05
N ASN A 318 5.88 -0.55 -11.98
CA ASN A 318 5.77 -1.97 -11.65
C ASN A 318 4.32 -2.37 -11.41
N GLY A 319 4.00 -3.62 -11.65
CA GLY A 319 2.70 -4.20 -11.39
C GLY A 319 2.67 -4.95 -10.04
N ILE A 320 2.72 -6.28 -10.10
CA ILE A 320 2.88 -7.17 -8.96
C ILE A 320 4.37 -7.23 -8.62
N ARG A 321 4.73 -6.85 -7.39
CA ARG A 321 6.13 -6.67 -7.01
C ARG A 321 6.44 -7.25 -5.65
N ILE A 322 7.49 -8.09 -5.55
CA ILE A 322 8.11 -8.48 -4.27
C ILE A 322 9.60 -8.21 -4.40
N LYS A 323 10.15 -7.45 -3.47
CA LYS A 323 11.56 -7.00 -3.50
C LYS A 323 12.21 -7.12 -2.13
N SER A 324 13.44 -7.62 -2.07
CA SER A 324 14.25 -7.64 -0.87
C SER A 324 15.74 -7.83 -1.19
N ASN A 325 16.59 -7.90 -0.20
CA ASN A 325 18.01 -8.22 -0.34
C ASN A 325 18.59 -8.82 0.96
N SER A 326 19.85 -9.24 0.94
CA SER A 326 20.53 -9.91 2.05
C SER A 326 20.73 -9.04 3.31
N THR A 327 20.45 -7.73 3.27
CA THR A 327 20.52 -6.86 4.46
C THR A 327 19.21 -6.81 5.23
N ARG A 328 18.09 -7.15 4.59
CA ARG A 328 16.72 -7.03 5.13
C ARG A 328 15.77 -8.15 4.67
N GLY A 329 16.37 -9.25 4.20
CA GLY A 329 15.64 -10.44 3.76
C GLY A 329 14.97 -11.21 4.88
N GLY A 330 14.00 -12.00 4.52
CA GLY A 330 13.21 -12.90 5.35
C GLY A 330 12.21 -13.67 4.51
N LEU A 331 11.32 -14.39 5.18
CA LEU A 331 10.36 -15.27 4.53
C LEU A 331 9.10 -14.50 4.09
N VAL A 332 8.79 -14.57 2.79
CA VAL A 332 7.51 -14.12 2.20
C VAL A 332 6.82 -15.34 1.62
N HIS A 333 5.63 -15.68 2.15
CA HIS A 333 4.90 -16.88 1.73
C HIS A 333 3.39 -16.73 1.91
N ASP A 334 2.64 -17.67 1.35
CA ASP A 334 1.16 -17.66 1.38
C ASP A 334 0.59 -16.33 0.85
N ILE A 335 1.00 -16.01 -0.39
CA ILE A 335 0.60 -14.78 -1.08
C ILE A 335 -0.23 -15.15 -2.31
N VAL A 336 -1.40 -14.56 -2.45
CA VAL A 336 -2.26 -14.78 -3.61
C VAL A 336 -2.63 -13.46 -4.27
N TYR A 337 -2.37 -13.39 -5.57
CA TYR A 337 -2.88 -12.36 -6.46
C TYR A 337 -3.92 -12.98 -7.36
N GLU A 338 -5.15 -12.49 -7.32
CA GLU A 338 -6.29 -13.05 -8.05
C GLU A 338 -7.07 -11.96 -8.78
N ASP A 339 -7.51 -12.25 -10.01
CA ASP A 339 -8.27 -11.32 -10.85
C ASP A 339 -7.58 -9.97 -11.07
N VAL A 340 -6.29 -9.99 -11.48
CA VAL A 340 -5.49 -8.79 -11.67
C VAL A 340 -5.38 -8.44 -13.16
N CYS A 341 -5.61 -7.17 -13.49
CA CYS A 341 -5.50 -6.61 -14.84
C CYS A 341 -4.40 -5.55 -14.87
N ILE A 342 -3.41 -5.71 -15.73
CA ILE A 342 -2.22 -4.84 -15.80
C ILE A 342 -2.04 -4.32 -17.23
N ARG A 343 -1.87 -3.01 -17.39
CA ARG A 343 -1.48 -2.40 -18.69
C ARG A 343 -0.57 -1.19 -18.49
N ASN A 344 0.10 -0.79 -19.56
CA ASN A 344 0.97 0.40 -19.57
C ASN A 344 2.04 0.37 -18.46
N THR A 345 2.57 -0.82 -18.14
CA THR A 345 3.45 -1.06 -16.99
C THR A 345 4.77 -1.63 -17.43
N LYS A 346 5.89 -0.99 -17.09
CA LYS A 346 7.24 -1.42 -17.52
C LYS A 346 7.61 -2.82 -17.01
N ASN A 347 7.29 -3.11 -15.76
CA ASN A 347 7.60 -4.38 -15.13
C ASN A 347 6.31 -4.97 -14.52
N PRO A 348 5.44 -5.61 -15.34
CA PRO A 348 4.16 -6.14 -14.85
C PRO A 348 4.28 -7.15 -13.71
N ILE A 349 5.32 -7.98 -13.71
CA ILE A 349 5.67 -8.89 -12.62
C ILE A 349 7.15 -8.69 -12.31
N TYR A 350 7.46 -8.39 -11.05
CA TYR A 350 8.80 -8.06 -10.61
C TYR A 350 9.09 -8.70 -9.24
N MET A 351 9.80 -9.83 -9.26
CA MET A 351 10.25 -10.56 -8.08
C MET A 351 11.77 -10.46 -8.01
N ASP A 352 12.31 -9.76 -7.00
CA ASP A 352 13.73 -9.41 -6.92
C ASP A 352 14.28 -9.65 -5.51
N THR A 353 15.10 -10.66 -5.36
CA THR A 353 15.78 -11.02 -4.11
C THR A 353 17.13 -10.30 -3.93
N HIS A 354 17.60 -9.58 -4.95
CA HIS A 354 18.86 -8.82 -4.94
C HIS A 354 18.64 -7.30 -5.05
N TYR A 355 17.44 -6.84 -4.68
CA TYR A 355 16.99 -5.46 -4.85
C TYR A 355 17.96 -4.46 -4.20
N THR A 356 18.48 -3.52 -5.01
CA THR A 356 19.46 -2.51 -4.59
C THR A 356 20.67 -3.08 -3.82
N ALA A 357 20.98 -4.38 -4.01
CA ALA A 357 22.13 -5.01 -3.37
C ALA A 357 23.44 -4.38 -3.86
N THR A 358 24.28 -4.00 -2.93
CA THR A 358 25.65 -3.57 -3.22
C THR A 358 26.58 -4.76 -2.95
N VAL A 359 27.50 -5.03 -3.84
CA VAL A 359 28.52 -6.09 -3.66
C VAL A 359 29.21 -5.90 -2.32
N GLY A 360 29.25 -6.94 -1.49
CA GLY A 360 29.86 -6.91 -0.14
C GLY A 360 28.94 -6.43 0.98
N SER A 361 27.66 -6.12 0.72
CA SER A 361 26.68 -5.75 1.75
C SER A 361 25.91 -6.94 2.34
N GLU A 362 26.37 -8.16 2.12
CA GLU A 362 25.70 -9.37 2.61
C GLU A 362 25.73 -9.45 4.15
N GLN A 363 24.53 -9.47 4.76
CA GLN A 363 24.36 -9.58 6.23
C GLN A 363 23.70 -10.89 6.65
N GLY A 364 23.67 -11.90 5.76
CA GLY A 364 23.15 -13.24 6.05
C GLY A 364 21.63 -13.33 6.25
N ARG A 365 20.88 -12.30 5.87
CA ARG A 365 19.41 -12.31 5.89
C ARG A 365 18.87 -12.66 4.52
N ILE A 366 18.75 -13.95 4.25
CA ILE A 366 18.36 -14.44 2.93
C ILE A 366 16.90 -14.14 2.66
N PRO A 367 16.56 -13.46 1.54
CA PRO A 367 15.18 -13.36 1.08
C PRO A 367 14.68 -14.72 0.58
N VAL A 368 13.59 -15.22 1.15
CA VAL A 368 12.95 -16.46 0.72
C VAL A 368 11.53 -16.15 0.28
N PHE A 369 11.25 -16.28 -1.01
CA PHE A 369 9.92 -16.04 -1.58
C PHE A 369 9.34 -17.36 -2.07
N GLN A 370 8.28 -17.84 -1.42
CA GLN A 370 7.65 -19.12 -1.75
C GLN A 370 6.13 -19.09 -1.55
N ASP A 371 5.43 -20.08 -2.08
CA ASP A 371 3.97 -20.20 -2.00
C ASP A 371 3.27 -18.91 -2.48
N ILE A 372 3.74 -18.38 -3.63
CA ILE A 372 3.19 -17.19 -4.27
C ILE A 372 2.36 -17.65 -5.46
N THR A 373 1.09 -17.35 -5.45
CA THR A 373 0.16 -17.72 -6.52
C THR A 373 -0.35 -16.50 -7.25
N LEU A 374 -0.20 -16.51 -8.57
CA LEU A 374 -0.87 -15.60 -9.48
C LEU A 374 -2.00 -16.36 -10.18
N ARG A 375 -3.24 -15.93 -9.99
CA ARG A 375 -4.43 -16.54 -10.58
C ARG A 375 -5.24 -15.52 -11.36
N ASN A 376 -5.68 -15.86 -12.56
CA ASN A 376 -6.48 -14.97 -13.40
C ASN A 376 -5.81 -13.61 -13.61
N VAL A 377 -4.53 -13.58 -13.99
CA VAL A 377 -3.78 -12.36 -14.25
C VAL A 377 -3.65 -12.14 -15.74
N ARG A 378 -4.02 -10.95 -16.22
CA ARG A 378 -3.87 -10.56 -17.63
C ARG A 378 -3.01 -9.32 -17.76
N ILE A 379 -2.03 -9.39 -18.66
CA ILE A 379 -1.05 -8.34 -18.90
C ILE A 379 -1.15 -7.90 -20.35
N PHE A 380 -1.36 -6.60 -20.57
CA PHE A 380 -1.48 -5.96 -21.87
C PHE A 380 -0.23 -5.16 -22.22
N GLY A 381 0.12 -5.16 -23.49
CA GLY A 381 1.21 -4.34 -24.02
C GLY A 381 2.58 -4.99 -23.90
N ASP A 382 3.59 -4.15 -23.87
CA ASP A 382 5.00 -4.51 -23.74
C ASP A 382 5.48 -4.40 -22.28
N GLY A 383 6.69 -4.89 -22.00
CA GLY A 383 7.28 -4.78 -20.68
C GLY A 383 8.34 -5.84 -20.40
N ARG A 384 8.68 -5.97 -19.12
CA ARG A 384 9.65 -6.96 -18.65
C ARG A 384 9.13 -7.70 -17.43
N LEU A 385 9.15 -9.02 -17.48
CA LEU A 385 8.98 -9.87 -16.30
C LEU A 385 10.34 -10.17 -15.71
N MET A 386 10.47 -10.05 -14.39
CA MET A 386 11.65 -10.44 -13.63
C MET A 386 11.24 -11.41 -12.55
N LEU A 387 11.86 -12.60 -12.55
CA LEU A 387 11.63 -13.68 -11.60
C LEU A 387 12.99 -14.12 -11.05
N ASP A 388 13.45 -13.45 -9.99
CA ASP A 388 14.79 -13.66 -9.43
C ASP A 388 14.70 -14.29 -8.05
N GLY A 389 15.04 -15.59 -7.96
CA GLY A 389 15.29 -16.31 -6.72
C GLY A 389 16.71 -16.02 -6.21
N PHE A 390 16.95 -16.21 -4.92
CA PHE A 390 18.21 -15.80 -4.31
C PHE A 390 19.40 -16.67 -4.75
N ASP A 391 19.24 -17.98 -4.72
CA ASP A 391 20.23 -18.96 -5.15
C ASP A 391 19.57 -20.34 -5.40
N ALA A 392 20.35 -21.35 -5.72
CA ALA A 392 19.86 -22.71 -5.96
C ALA A 392 19.23 -23.37 -4.72
N ILE A 393 19.59 -22.93 -3.51
CA ILE A 393 19.05 -23.46 -2.24
C ILE A 393 17.78 -22.72 -1.84
N HIS A 394 17.69 -21.42 -2.20
CA HIS A 394 16.58 -20.53 -1.88
C HIS A 394 15.91 -20.00 -3.17
N PRO A 395 15.35 -20.89 -4.00
CA PRO A 395 14.68 -20.48 -5.22
C PRO A 395 13.38 -19.73 -4.92
N LEU A 396 13.04 -18.79 -5.82
CA LEU A 396 11.70 -18.24 -5.89
C LEU A 396 10.71 -19.37 -6.26
N LYS A 397 9.65 -19.57 -5.47
CA LYS A 397 8.62 -20.58 -5.77
C LYS A 397 7.27 -19.95 -6.03
N MET A 398 6.76 -20.11 -7.26
CA MET A 398 5.53 -19.49 -7.70
C MET A 398 4.62 -20.45 -8.45
N THR A 399 3.33 -20.18 -8.40
CA THR A 399 2.31 -20.84 -9.22
C THR A 399 1.66 -19.81 -10.15
N PHE A 400 1.61 -20.13 -11.45
CA PHE A 400 0.86 -19.40 -12.46
C PHE A 400 -0.35 -20.21 -12.89
N ASP A 401 -1.54 -19.71 -12.57
CA ASP A 401 -2.83 -20.33 -12.85
C ASP A 401 -3.72 -19.35 -13.64
N ASN A 402 -3.86 -19.54 -14.92
CA ASN A 402 -4.48 -18.57 -15.84
C ASN A 402 -3.76 -17.22 -15.84
N VAL A 403 -2.46 -17.21 -16.19
CA VAL A 403 -1.65 -16.00 -16.35
C VAL A 403 -1.33 -15.81 -17.82
N MET A 404 -1.87 -14.74 -18.42
CA MET A 404 -1.84 -14.53 -19.87
C MET A 404 -1.26 -13.17 -20.24
N LEU A 405 -0.34 -13.20 -21.19
CA LEU A 405 0.20 -12.01 -21.86
C LEU A 405 -0.57 -11.80 -23.18
N ASP A 406 -1.09 -10.61 -23.43
CA ASP A 406 -1.78 -10.31 -24.69
C ASP A 406 -0.81 -10.33 -25.90
N THR A 407 0.41 -9.89 -25.68
CA THR A 407 1.48 -9.85 -26.68
C THR A 407 2.76 -10.48 -26.14
N PRO A 408 2.84 -11.84 -26.02
CA PRO A 408 4.00 -12.50 -25.41
C PRO A 408 5.34 -12.12 -26.04
N ALA A 409 5.38 -11.90 -27.36
CA ALA A 409 6.59 -11.54 -28.08
C ALA A 409 7.14 -10.13 -27.74
N SER A 410 6.32 -9.26 -27.14
CA SER A 410 6.70 -7.90 -26.72
C SER A 410 7.15 -7.85 -25.25
N ILE A 411 7.05 -8.97 -24.52
CA ILE A 411 7.42 -9.06 -23.10
C ILE A 411 8.78 -9.77 -22.99
N LYS A 412 9.78 -9.05 -22.49
CA LYS A 412 11.07 -9.66 -22.16
C LYS A 412 11.00 -10.33 -20.78
N THR A 413 11.19 -11.64 -20.74
CA THR A 413 11.28 -12.38 -19.47
C THR A 413 12.74 -12.61 -19.08
N THR A 414 13.08 -12.35 -17.82
CA THR A 414 14.34 -12.73 -17.18
C THR A 414 14.02 -13.55 -15.93
N ALA A 415 14.66 -14.70 -15.78
CA ALA A 415 14.45 -15.56 -14.63
C ALA A 415 15.76 -16.20 -14.19
N SER A 416 15.93 -16.38 -12.87
CA SER A 416 17.05 -17.08 -12.25
C SER A 416 16.59 -17.77 -10.97
N TYR A 417 17.10 -18.97 -10.71
CA TYR A 417 16.79 -19.75 -9.50
C TYR A 417 15.30 -19.75 -9.14
N THR A 418 14.44 -20.11 -10.10
CA THR A 418 12.99 -20.03 -9.95
C THR A 418 12.35 -21.39 -10.19
N ALA A 419 11.54 -21.86 -9.26
CA ALA A 419 10.74 -23.08 -9.38
C ALA A 419 9.27 -22.69 -9.62
N LEU A 420 8.77 -22.98 -10.83
CA LEU A 420 7.44 -22.62 -11.28
C LEU A 420 6.50 -23.84 -11.29
N THR A 421 5.27 -23.64 -10.90
CA THR A 421 4.15 -24.52 -11.20
C THR A 421 3.25 -23.81 -12.19
N LEU A 422 3.01 -24.43 -13.37
CA LEU A 422 2.21 -23.88 -14.45
C LEU A 422 0.86 -24.59 -14.55
N GLY A 423 -0.21 -23.84 -14.43
CA GLY A 423 -1.55 -24.38 -14.48
C GLY A 423 -2.24 -24.54 -13.11
N PRO A 424 -3.47 -25.10 -13.06
CA PRO A 424 -4.16 -25.78 -14.18
C PRO A 424 -4.68 -24.87 -15.29
N GLY A 425 -4.93 -23.59 -15.05
CA GLY A 425 -5.40 -22.65 -16.06
C GLY A 425 -4.33 -22.29 -17.11
N PRO A 426 -4.71 -21.59 -18.20
CA PRO A 426 -3.81 -21.31 -19.31
C PRO A 426 -2.65 -20.38 -18.89
N VAL A 427 -1.45 -20.68 -19.42
CA VAL A 427 -0.25 -19.83 -19.34
C VAL A 427 0.39 -19.84 -20.72
N ASN A 428 0.57 -18.68 -21.34
CA ASN A 428 1.03 -18.57 -22.73
C ASN A 428 2.49 -18.12 -22.89
N PHE A 429 3.27 -18.21 -21.83
CA PHE A 429 4.70 -17.96 -21.81
C PHE A 429 5.41 -18.92 -20.87
N ARG A 430 6.71 -19.11 -21.10
CA ARG A 430 7.53 -19.99 -20.27
C ARG A 430 8.83 -19.28 -19.95
N PRO A 431 9.07 -18.91 -18.70
CA PRO A 431 10.35 -18.33 -18.28
C PRO A 431 11.49 -19.34 -18.38
N GLU A 432 12.64 -18.88 -18.89
CA GLU A 432 13.86 -19.66 -18.99
C GLU A 432 15.03 -18.89 -18.36
N GLY A 433 16.01 -19.60 -17.83
CA GLY A 433 17.20 -19.01 -17.23
C GLY A 433 17.98 -19.98 -16.35
N GLU A 434 19.04 -19.49 -15.71
CA GLU A 434 19.86 -20.29 -14.81
C GLU A 434 19.06 -20.78 -13.60
N GLY A 435 19.12 -22.10 -13.32
CA GLY A 435 18.42 -22.70 -12.17
C GLY A 435 16.89 -22.59 -12.23
N VAL A 436 16.31 -22.28 -13.40
CA VAL A 436 14.86 -22.25 -13.60
C VAL A 436 14.35 -23.67 -13.84
N THR A 437 13.34 -24.06 -13.08
CA THR A 437 12.61 -25.30 -13.26
C THR A 437 11.11 -25.02 -13.36
N ASP A 438 10.41 -25.76 -14.20
CA ASP A 438 8.98 -25.70 -14.24
C ASP A 438 8.34 -27.09 -14.19
N ASN A 439 7.15 -27.15 -13.66
CA ASN A 439 6.31 -28.32 -13.67
C ASN A 439 4.84 -27.93 -13.93
N GLY A 440 4.00 -28.94 -14.08
CA GLY A 440 2.58 -28.73 -14.36
C GLY A 440 2.26 -28.76 -15.85
N SER A 441 0.99 -28.65 -16.14
CA SER A 441 0.44 -28.74 -17.49
C SER A 441 -0.68 -27.70 -17.64
N PRO A 442 -0.38 -26.50 -18.13
CA PRO A 442 -1.41 -25.51 -18.38
C PRO A 442 -2.45 -26.04 -19.37
N ALA A 443 -3.72 -25.89 -19.04
CA ALA A 443 -4.80 -26.22 -19.97
C ALA A 443 -4.95 -25.11 -21.03
N ALA A 444 -5.57 -25.44 -22.16
CA ALA A 444 -6.08 -24.43 -23.06
C ALA A 444 -7.24 -23.68 -22.40
N GLY A 445 -7.34 -22.38 -22.60
CA GLY A 445 -8.41 -21.57 -22.02
C GLY A 445 -8.37 -20.13 -22.48
N SER A 446 -9.30 -19.34 -21.94
CA SER A 446 -9.40 -17.91 -22.24
C SER A 446 -8.75 -17.09 -21.12
N PRO A 447 -8.12 -15.94 -21.46
CA PRO A 447 -7.58 -15.03 -20.46
C PRO A 447 -8.69 -14.46 -19.57
N ASN A 448 -8.31 -13.99 -18.38
CA ASN A 448 -9.20 -13.21 -17.51
C ASN A 448 -9.82 -12.03 -18.29
N SER A 449 -11.11 -11.80 -18.11
CA SER A 449 -11.78 -10.64 -18.70
C SER A 449 -11.45 -9.37 -17.91
N CYS A 450 -10.70 -8.45 -18.52
CA CYS A 450 -10.41 -7.14 -17.94
C CYS A 450 -11.36 -6.04 -18.45
N THR A 451 -12.49 -6.43 -19.04
CA THR A 451 -13.50 -5.48 -19.52
C THR A 451 -14.03 -4.62 -18.37
N GLY A 452 -13.96 -3.29 -18.52
CA GLY A 452 -14.43 -2.35 -17.50
C GLY A 452 -13.55 -2.20 -16.25
N LYS A 453 -12.39 -2.89 -16.18
CA LYS A 453 -11.50 -2.81 -15.01
C LYS A 453 -10.63 -1.54 -14.99
N PHE A 454 -10.31 -0.98 -16.15
CA PHE A 454 -9.48 0.22 -16.25
C PHE A 454 -10.37 1.47 -16.27
N VAL A 455 -10.71 1.97 -15.11
CA VAL A 455 -11.50 3.18 -14.92
C VAL A 455 -10.60 4.41 -14.74
N PRO A 456 -11.02 5.63 -15.14
CA PRO A 456 -10.24 6.84 -14.88
C PRO A 456 -10.16 7.14 -13.38
N PHE A 457 -9.09 7.85 -12.98
CA PHE A 457 -8.98 8.34 -11.60
C PHE A 457 -10.14 9.32 -11.30
N PRO A 458 -10.92 9.14 -10.23
CA PRO A 458 -12.03 10.02 -9.88
C PRO A 458 -11.48 11.34 -9.32
N ARG A 459 -11.64 12.43 -10.10
CA ARG A 459 -11.20 13.79 -9.75
C ARG A 459 -12.27 14.54 -8.98
#